data_8e5e190c412f706f84de32ad455506e8
#
_entry.id   8e5e190c412f706f84de32ad455506e8
#
_cell.length_a   1.000
_cell.length_b   1.000
_cell.length_c   1.000
_cell.angle_alpha   90.00
_cell.angle_beta   90.00
_cell.angle_gamma   90.00
#
_symmetry.space_group_name_H-M   'P 1'
#
loop_
_entity.id
_entity.type
_entity.pdbx_description
1 polymer ?
#
loop_
_entity_poly.entity_id
_entity_poly.type
_entity_poly.pdbx_seq_one_letter_code
_entity_poly.pdbx_strand_id
1 'polypeptide(L)'
;MKLGVIGCGKMGSALVGGILKANLCSPDDITVFDAYQEASQRMSESLRVSAAGSNAEVVDASEVVLLCVKPQGFAEMLEQIGDSEDRLLISIAAGIQINTIEVGVNQKHRVIRVMPNTPSLVARGASAFALGSSANEADAALTESLLKAVGYACRVEESDLDAVTAVSGSGPAYI
;
A
#
# COMPACT_ATOMS: atom_id res chain seq x y z
N MET A 1 -3.85 -3.66 -15.14
CA MET A 1 -4.14 -3.68 -13.69
C MET A 1 -4.49 -2.27 -13.26
N LYS A 2 -5.65 -2.08 -12.68
CA LYS A 2 -6.06 -0.80 -12.10
C LYS A 2 -5.55 -0.72 -10.65
N LEU A 3 -4.71 0.26 -10.38
CA LEU A 3 -4.04 0.44 -9.08
C LEU A 3 -4.57 1.69 -8.36
N GLY A 4 -5.07 1.51 -7.16
CA GLY A 4 -5.45 2.57 -6.24
C GLY A 4 -4.35 2.87 -5.22
N VAL A 5 -4.26 4.11 -4.77
CA VAL A 5 -3.36 4.50 -3.69
C VAL A 5 -4.07 5.45 -2.75
N ILE A 6 -4.21 5.06 -1.51
CA ILE A 6 -4.75 5.89 -0.44
C ILE A 6 -3.59 6.30 0.48
N GLY A 7 -3.28 7.60 0.48
CA GLY A 7 -2.11 8.14 1.18
C GLY A 7 -0.97 8.49 0.22
N CYS A 8 -0.84 9.78 -0.10
CA CYS A 8 0.12 10.33 -1.06
C CYS A 8 1.39 10.90 -0.38
N GLY A 9 1.75 10.33 0.78
CA GLY A 9 2.96 10.67 1.50
C GLY A 9 4.24 10.14 0.83
N LYS A 10 5.38 10.31 1.50
CA LYS A 10 6.70 9.90 0.96
C LYS A 10 6.74 8.45 0.51
N MET A 11 6.20 7.51 1.31
CA MET A 11 6.24 6.09 0.98
C MET A 11 5.28 5.73 -0.17
N GLY A 12 4.05 6.26 -0.16
CA GLY A 12 3.12 6.08 -1.28
C GLY A 12 3.71 6.58 -2.60
N SER A 13 4.31 7.78 -2.59
CA SER A 13 4.98 8.35 -3.78
C SER A 13 6.16 7.51 -4.25
N ALA A 14 6.95 6.94 -3.32
CA ALA A 14 8.06 6.07 -3.68
C ALA A 14 7.61 4.76 -4.34
N LEU A 15 6.57 4.12 -3.79
CA LEU A 15 5.99 2.91 -4.34
C LEU A 15 5.44 3.16 -5.75
N VAL A 16 4.59 4.18 -5.92
CA VAL A 16 4.03 4.54 -7.23
C VAL A 16 5.13 4.86 -8.24
N GLY A 17 6.11 5.68 -7.85
CA GLY A 17 7.24 6.03 -8.71
C GLY A 17 8.07 4.81 -9.13
N GLY A 18 8.30 3.86 -8.21
CA GLY A 18 8.97 2.60 -8.50
C GLY A 18 8.17 1.71 -9.46
N ILE A 19 6.88 1.54 -9.21
CA ILE A 19 5.95 0.76 -10.03
C ILE A 19 5.91 1.29 -11.48
N LEU A 20 5.80 2.61 -11.64
CA LEU A 20 5.82 3.27 -12.95
C LEU A 20 7.17 3.08 -13.66
N LYS A 21 8.28 3.27 -12.94
CA LYS A 21 9.64 3.09 -13.49
C LYS A 21 9.91 1.64 -13.93
N ALA A 22 9.33 0.68 -13.22
CA ALA A 22 9.41 -0.74 -13.55
C ALA A 22 8.42 -1.17 -14.65
N ASN A 23 7.60 -0.24 -15.18
CA ASN A 23 6.56 -0.49 -16.18
C ASN A 23 5.54 -1.58 -15.76
N LEU A 24 5.24 -1.69 -14.45
CA LEU A 24 4.26 -2.64 -13.93
C LEU A 24 2.82 -2.12 -14.08
N CYS A 25 2.65 -0.80 -14.24
CA CYS A 25 1.37 -0.14 -14.44
C CYS A 25 1.55 1.10 -15.32
N SER A 26 0.52 1.48 -16.08
CA SER A 26 0.50 2.76 -16.78
C SER A 26 0.05 3.87 -15.82
N PRO A 27 0.52 5.13 -15.98
CA PRO A 27 0.00 6.26 -15.22
C PRO A 27 -1.53 6.39 -15.30
N ASP A 28 -2.13 6.12 -16.46
CA ASP A 28 -3.57 6.19 -16.71
C ASP A 28 -4.37 5.14 -15.95
N ASP A 29 -3.70 4.09 -15.44
CA ASP A 29 -4.30 3.03 -14.65
C ASP A 29 -4.14 3.24 -13.14
N ILE A 30 -3.58 4.38 -12.71
CA ILE A 30 -3.34 4.68 -11.30
C ILE A 30 -4.26 5.80 -10.82
N THR A 31 -5.00 5.53 -9.75
CA THR A 31 -5.88 6.51 -9.10
C THR A 31 -5.43 6.72 -7.66
N VAL A 32 -5.27 7.97 -7.23
CA VAL A 32 -4.72 8.31 -5.91
C VAL A 32 -5.64 9.25 -5.13
N PHE A 33 -5.63 9.11 -3.81
CA PHE A 33 -6.31 10.03 -2.89
C PHE A 33 -5.51 10.22 -1.60
N ASP A 34 -5.59 11.42 -1.05
CA ASP A 34 -5.09 11.76 0.28
C ASP A 34 -6.04 12.75 0.94
N ALA A 35 -6.26 12.65 2.25
CA ALA A 35 -7.07 13.59 3.01
C ALA A 35 -6.52 15.03 2.91
N TYR A 36 -5.20 15.17 2.69
CA TYR A 36 -4.58 16.44 2.30
C TYR A 36 -4.58 16.57 0.78
N GLN A 37 -5.57 17.27 0.25
CA GLN A 37 -5.77 17.45 -1.20
C GLN A 37 -4.47 17.88 -1.94
N GLU A 38 -3.66 18.73 -1.34
CA GLU A 38 -2.37 19.14 -1.90
C GLU A 38 -1.39 17.97 -2.09
N ALA A 39 -1.47 16.90 -1.28
CA ALA A 39 -0.60 15.74 -1.43
C ALA A 39 -1.03 14.89 -2.64
N SER A 40 -2.33 14.66 -2.84
CA SER A 40 -2.84 13.97 -4.02
C SER A 40 -2.59 14.75 -5.30
N GLN A 41 -2.77 16.08 -5.29
CA GLN A 41 -2.45 16.96 -6.42
C GLN A 41 -0.97 16.89 -6.80
N ARG A 42 -0.06 17.04 -5.82
CA ARG A 42 1.39 16.93 -6.09
C ARG A 42 1.77 15.58 -6.69
N MET A 43 1.20 14.48 -6.18
CA MET A 43 1.47 13.15 -6.74
C MET A 43 0.91 13.04 -8.15
N SER A 44 -0.32 13.50 -8.39
CA SER A 44 -0.97 13.51 -9.70
C SER A 44 -0.14 14.27 -10.74
N GLU A 45 0.29 15.48 -10.43
CA GLU A 45 1.09 16.30 -11.34
C GLU A 45 2.48 15.71 -11.61
N SER A 46 3.17 15.24 -10.56
CA SER A 46 4.55 14.73 -10.68
C SER A 46 4.65 13.39 -11.38
N LEU A 47 3.66 12.51 -11.19
CA LEU A 47 3.66 11.15 -11.73
C LEU A 47 2.64 10.96 -12.86
N ARG A 48 1.84 11.99 -13.18
CA ARG A 48 0.79 12.01 -14.23
C ARG A 48 -0.29 10.95 -14.00
N VAL A 49 -0.65 10.72 -12.73
CA VAL A 49 -1.69 9.78 -12.31
C VAL A 49 -3.00 10.53 -11.99
N SER A 50 -4.13 9.83 -11.95
CA SER A 50 -5.44 10.43 -11.67
C SER A 50 -5.64 10.68 -10.18
N ALA A 51 -6.12 11.87 -9.79
CA ALA A 51 -6.54 12.13 -8.41
C ALA A 51 -8.06 11.92 -8.28
N ALA A 52 -8.48 11.17 -7.27
CA ALA A 52 -9.87 10.96 -6.89
C ALA A 52 -10.33 11.98 -5.84
N GLY A 53 -11.64 12.06 -5.63
CA GLY A 53 -12.26 12.93 -4.62
C GLY A 53 -12.45 12.26 -3.26
N SER A 54 -12.32 10.92 -3.17
CA SER A 54 -12.54 10.16 -1.93
C SER A 54 -11.81 8.82 -1.91
N ASN A 55 -11.72 8.20 -0.71
CA ASN A 55 -11.22 6.84 -0.54
C ASN A 55 -12.07 5.82 -1.32
N ALA A 56 -13.40 5.96 -1.26
CA ALA A 56 -14.34 5.09 -1.96
C ALA A 56 -14.10 5.12 -3.48
N GLU A 57 -13.96 6.30 -4.09
CA GLU A 57 -13.68 6.42 -5.52
C GLU A 57 -12.37 5.72 -5.93
N VAL A 58 -11.33 5.75 -5.08
CA VAL A 58 -10.09 5.00 -5.35
C VAL A 58 -10.36 3.50 -5.36
N VAL A 59 -11.07 2.99 -4.36
CA VAL A 59 -11.36 1.55 -4.23
C VAL A 59 -12.26 1.07 -5.38
N ASP A 60 -13.28 1.83 -5.74
CA ASP A 60 -14.20 1.52 -6.83
C ASP A 60 -13.49 1.45 -8.19
N ALA A 61 -12.53 2.35 -8.43
CA ALA A 61 -11.77 2.43 -9.67
C ALA A 61 -10.64 1.38 -9.79
N SER A 62 -10.38 0.58 -8.74
CA SER A 62 -9.16 -0.20 -8.64
C SER A 62 -9.41 -1.70 -8.45
N GLU A 63 -8.47 -2.53 -8.89
CA GLU A 63 -8.39 -3.97 -8.60
C GLU A 63 -7.48 -4.23 -7.37
N VAL A 64 -6.44 -3.41 -7.24
CA VAL A 64 -5.45 -3.45 -6.15
C VAL A 64 -5.36 -2.08 -5.53
N VAL A 65 -5.33 -1.99 -4.20
CA VAL A 65 -5.25 -0.72 -3.46
C VAL A 65 -4.10 -0.75 -2.47
N LEU A 66 -3.16 0.19 -2.60
CA LEU A 66 -2.10 0.42 -1.63
C LEU A 66 -2.63 1.36 -0.54
N LEU A 67 -2.69 0.86 0.70
CA LEU A 67 -3.08 1.62 1.88
C LEU A 67 -1.82 2.20 2.53
N CYS A 68 -1.51 3.46 2.17
CA CYS A 68 -0.29 4.17 2.59
C CYS A 68 -0.56 5.23 3.67
N VAL A 69 -1.68 5.10 4.38
CA VAL A 69 -2.11 5.99 5.45
C VAL A 69 -1.34 5.66 6.74
N LYS A 70 -1.02 6.69 7.52
CA LYS A 70 -0.41 6.49 8.84
C LYS A 70 -1.38 5.80 9.81
N PRO A 71 -0.89 5.03 10.81
CA PRO A 71 -1.76 4.30 11.74
C PRO A 71 -2.84 5.16 12.42
N GLN A 72 -2.56 6.44 12.70
CA GLN A 72 -3.48 7.36 13.36
C GLN A 72 -4.75 7.67 12.55
N GLY A 73 -4.68 7.67 11.23
CA GLY A 73 -5.83 7.90 10.33
C GLY A 73 -6.42 6.62 9.74
N PHE A 74 -5.92 5.45 10.16
CA PHE A 74 -6.24 4.18 9.49
C PHE A 74 -7.68 3.73 9.74
N ALA A 75 -8.20 3.86 10.96
CA ALA A 75 -9.57 3.49 11.29
C ALA A 75 -10.60 4.33 10.51
N GLU A 76 -10.42 5.64 10.50
CA GLU A 76 -11.27 6.55 9.73
C GLU A 76 -11.23 6.24 8.22
N MET A 77 -10.05 5.93 7.68
CA MET A 77 -9.90 5.54 6.29
C MET A 77 -10.66 4.25 5.96
N LEU A 78 -10.63 3.24 6.85
CA LEU A 78 -11.39 1.99 6.64
C LEU A 78 -12.91 2.23 6.60
N GLU A 79 -13.44 3.14 7.41
CA GLU A 79 -14.87 3.53 7.39
C GLU A 79 -15.26 4.20 6.06
N GLN A 80 -14.30 4.77 5.34
CA GLN A 80 -14.49 5.51 4.09
C GLN A 80 -14.18 4.71 2.82
N ILE A 81 -13.84 3.43 2.93
CA ILE A 81 -13.48 2.57 1.77
C ILE A 81 -14.67 2.33 0.82
N GLY A 82 -15.91 2.48 1.32
CA GLY A 82 -17.12 2.27 0.52
C GLY A 82 -17.59 0.82 0.55
N ASP A 83 -18.49 0.49 -0.41
CA ASP A 83 -19.19 -0.79 -0.45
C ASP A 83 -18.64 -1.77 -1.48
N SER A 84 -17.57 -1.43 -2.17
CA SER A 84 -16.89 -2.33 -3.12
C SER A 84 -16.45 -3.62 -2.45
N GLU A 85 -16.36 -4.69 -3.26
CA GLU A 85 -15.96 -6.02 -2.78
C GLU A 85 -14.82 -6.56 -3.64
N ASP A 86 -14.14 -7.59 -3.13
CA ASP A 86 -13.12 -8.39 -3.82
C ASP A 86 -11.94 -7.57 -4.41
N ARG A 87 -11.49 -6.55 -3.68
CA ARG A 87 -10.23 -5.86 -3.99
C ARG A 87 -9.07 -6.48 -3.22
N LEU A 88 -7.87 -6.39 -3.76
CA LEU A 88 -6.65 -6.68 -3.01
C LEU A 88 -6.19 -5.41 -2.30
N LEU A 89 -6.25 -5.40 -0.98
CA LEU A 89 -5.77 -4.32 -0.12
C LEU A 89 -4.37 -4.64 0.38
N ILE A 90 -3.39 -3.83 0.02
CA ILE A 90 -2.00 -3.98 0.45
C ILE A 90 -1.68 -2.84 1.42
N SER A 91 -1.63 -3.15 2.71
CA SER A 91 -1.38 -2.16 3.77
C SER A 91 0.10 -2.07 4.12
N ILE A 92 0.63 -0.84 4.16
CA ILE A 92 1.98 -0.56 4.67
C ILE A 92 1.96 0.13 6.05
N ALA A 93 0.82 0.16 6.73
CA ALA A 93 0.67 0.79 8.03
C ALA A 93 1.37 -0.02 9.14
N ALA A 94 2.36 0.58 9.78
CA ALA A 94 3.07 -0.07 10.89
C ALA A 94 2.12 -0.33 12.08
N GLY A 95 2.20 -1.52 12.67
CA GLY A 95 1.42 -1.89 13.84
C GLY A 95 -0.06 -2.20 13.62
N ILE A 96 -0.58 -2.05 12.39
CA ILE A 96 -1.96 -2.44 12.06
C ILE A 96 -1.98 -3.88 11.60
N GLN A 97 -2.63 -4.75 12.37
CA GLN A 97 -2.71 -6.18 12.10
C GLN A 97 -3.70 -6.50 10.97
N ILE A 98 -3.47 -7.60 10.27
CA ILE A 98 -4.32 -8.10 9.19
C ILE A 98 -5.78 -8.22 9.65
N ASN A 99 -6.00 -8.87 10.79
CA ASN A 99 -7.36 -9.05 11.34
C ASN A 99 -8.08 -7.72 11.58
N THR A 100 -7.37 -6.67 12.00
CA THR A 100 -7.95 -5.33 12.17
C THR A 100 -8.46 -4.77 10.84
N ILE A 101 -7.70 -4.99 9.76
CA ILE A 101 -8.10 -4.54 8.42
C ILE A 101 -9.27 -5.37 7.92
N GLU A 102 -9.18 -6.71 7.99
CA GLU A 102 -10.23 -7.62 7.52
C GLU A 102 -11.58 -7.36 8.20
N VAL A 103 -11.57 -7.15 9.53
CA VAL A 103 -12.79 -6.78 10.29
C VAL A 103 -13.29 -5.40 9.88
N GLY A 104 -12.40 -4.42 9.74
CA GLY A 104 -12.76 -3.05 9.37
C GLY A 104 -13.40 -2.92 8.00
N VAL A 105 -13.08 -3.84 7.07
CA VAL A 105 -13.70 -3.91 5.73
C VAL A 105 -14.76 -5.02 5.62
N ASN A 106 -15.31 -5.51 6.75
CA ASN A 106 -16.33 -6.55 6.81
C ASN A 106 -15.96 -7.84 6.03
N GLN A 107 -14.67 -8.17 5.97
CA GLN A 107 -14.11 -9.32 5.23
C GLN A 107 -14.46 -9.35 3.72
N LYS A 108 -14.78 -8.20 3.14
CA LYS A 108 -15.15 -8.07 1.73
C LYS A 108 -13.96 -8.07 0.77
N HIS A 109 -12.73 -7.91 1.30
CA HIS A 109 -11.52 -7.73 0.53
C HIS A 109 -10.43 -8.73 0.92
N ARG A 110 -9.53 -9.03 -0.02
CA ARG A 110 -8.29 -9.76 0.26
C ARG A 110 -7.26 -8.78 0.82
N VAL A 111 -6.56 -9.18 1.87
CA VAL A 111 -5.65 -8.29 2.61
C VAL A 111 -4.24 -8.85 2.62
N ILE A 112 -3.26 -7.99 2.37
CA ILE A 112 -1.84 -8.27 2.60
C ILE A 112 -1.26 -7.13 3.44
N ARG A 113 -0.55 -7.50 4.52
CA ARG A 113 0.19 -6.57 5.35
C ARG A 113 1.65 -6.55 4.93
N VAL A 114 2.20 -5.36 4.77
CA VAL A 114 3.59 -5.12 4.34
C VAL A 114 4.30 -4.22 5.33
N MET A 115 5.56 -4.52 5.61
CA MET A 115 6.45 -3.62 6.32
C MET A 115 7.63 -3.25 5.42
N PRO A 116 7.57 -2.11 4.74
CA PRO A 116 8.68 -1.55 3.98
C PRO A 116 9.62 -0.76 4.89
N ASN A 117 10.76 -0.30 4.35
CA ASN A 117 11.66 0.62 5.04
C ASN A 117 12.01 1.85 4.19
N THR A 118 12.58 2.87 4.83
CA THR A 118 12.88 4.17 4.20
C THR A 118 13.80 4.12 2.97
N PRO A 119 14.78 3.20 2.82
CA PRO A 119 15.57 3.09 1.59
C PRO A 119 14.74 2.79 0.32
N SER A 120 13.46 2.40 0.44
CA SER A 120 12.52 2.31 -0.69
C SER A 120 12.40 3.64 -1.47
N LEU A 121 12.61 4.77 -0.80
CA LEU A 121 12.62 6.11 -1.44
C LEU A 121 13.69 6.25 -2.54
N VAL A 122 14.73 5.44 -2.49
CA VAL A 122 15.84 5.41 -3.46
C VAL A 122 15.96 4.05 -4.15
N ALA A 123 14.88 3.27 -4.18
CA ALA A 123 14.81 1.93 -4.76
C ALA A 123 15.85 0.94 -4.19
N ARG A 124 16.16 1.06 -2.91
CA ARG A 124 17.05 0.19 -2.14
C ARG A 124 16.37 -0.34 -0.88
N GLY A 125 15.05 -0.42 -0.91
CA GLY A 125 14.24 -0.90 0.18
C GLY A 125 14.40 -2.38 0.46
N ALA A 126 13.97 -2.76 1.66
CA ALA A 126 13.68 -4.14 2.04
C ALA A 126 12.28 -4.18 2.64
N SER A 127 11.41 -4.99 2.06
CA SER A 127 10.02 -5.13 2.49
C SER A 127 9.75 -6.58 2.85
N ALA A 128 9.06 -6.81 3.97
CA ALA A 128 8.49 -8.10 4.29
C ALA A 128 6.96 -8.01 4.20
N PHE A 129 6.28 -9.10 3.81
CA PHE A 129 4.83 -9.11 3.71
C PHE A 129 4.23 -10.44 4.19
N ALA A 130 3.02 -10.37 4.70
CA ALA A 130 2.23 -11.51 5.16
C ALA A 130 0.83 -11.47 4.54
N LEU A 131 0.27 -12.64 4.26
CA LEU A 131 -1.04 -12.82 3.65
C LEU A 131 -2.13 -12.86 4.73
N GLY A 132 -3.25 -12.19 4.44
CA GLY A 132 -4.49 -12.34 5.19
C GLY A 132 -5.25 -13.62 4.83
N SER A 133 -6.36 -13.82 5.53
CA SER A 133 -7.13 -15.07 5.49
C SER A 133 -7.67 -15.42 4.10
N SER A 134 -8.02 -14.43 3.29
CA SER A 134 -8.60 -14.58 1.95
C SER A 134 -7.62 -14.33 0.81
N ALA A 135 -6.38 -13.91 1.12
CA ALA A 135 -5.35 -13.68 0.11
C ALA A 135 -4.74 -15.01 -0.37
N ASN A 136 -4.39 -15.07 -1.64
CA ASN A 136 -3.90 -16.28 -2.30
C ASN A 136 -2.49 -16.11 -2.89
N GLU A 137 -1.96 -17.16 -3.51
CA GLU A 137 -0.59 -17.14 -4.08
C GLU A 137 -0.43 -16.16 -5.25
N ALA A 138 -1.51 -15.90 -6.01
CA ALA A 138 -1.46 -14.90 -7.08
C ALA A 138 -1.36 -13.47 -6.49
N ASP A 139 -2.09 -13.20 -5.39
CA ASP A 139 -1.99 -11.94 -4.64
C ASP A 139 -0.59 -11.76 -4.03
N ALA A 140 0.01 -12.84 -3.52
CA ALA A 140 1.37 -12.83 -3.00
C ALA A 140 2.39 -12.49 -4.10
N ALA A 141 2.32 -13.17 -5.25
CA ALA A 141 3.22 -12.94 -6.38
C ALA A 141 3.11 -11.52 -6.93
N LEU A 142 1.88 -10.99 -7.04
CA LEU A 142 1.63 -9.61 -7.45
C LEU A 142 2.21 -8.62 -6.45
N THR A 143 1.95 -8.80 -5.16
CA THR A 143 2.49 -7.94 -4.09
C THR A 143 4.02 -7.93 -4.11
N GLU A 144 4.64 -9.10 -4.21
CA GLU A 144 6.09 -9.23 -4.30
C GLU A 144 6.65 -8.47 -5.51
N SER A 145 6.00 -8.58 -6.67
CA SER A 145 6.38 -7.85 -7.90
C SER A 145 6.32 -6.33 -7.71
N LEU A 146 5.24 -5.82 -7.09
CA LEU A 146 5.09 -4.40 -6.81
C LEU A 146 6.17 -3.89 -5.83
N LEU A 147 6.47 -4.64 -4.79
CA LEU A 147 7.49 -4.27 -3.80
C LEU A 147 8.91 -4.35 -4.36
N LYS A 148 9.19 -5.31 -5.24
CA LYS A 148 10.49 -5.42 -5.94
C LYS A 148 10.81 -4.23 -6.83
N ALA A 149 9.81 -3.44 -7.23
CA ALA A 149 10.03 -2.18 -7.94
C ALA A 149 10.81 -1.12 -7.13
N VAL A 150 10.81 -1.25 -5.79
CA VAL A 150 11.51 -0.32 -4.88
C VAL A 150 12.60 -0.99 -4.02
N GLY A 151 12.89 -2.29 -4.24
CA GLY A 151 13.96 -2.98 -3.52
C GLY A 151 13.75 -4.49 -3.42
N TYR A 152 14.20 -5.08 -2.32
CA TYR A 152 14.00 -6.50 -2.01
C TYR A 152 12.63 -6.72 -1.35
N ALA A 153 12.01 -7.84 -1.62
CA ALA A 153 10.77 -8.25 -0.98
C ALA A 153 10.81 -9.73 -0.62
N CYS A 154 10.25 -10.11 0.54
CA CYS A 154 10.08 -11.49 0.96
C CYS A 154 8.78 -11.68 1.74
N ARG A 155 8.17 -12.86 1.59
CA ARG A 155 7.03 -13.29 2.40
C ARG A 155 7.54 -13.82 3.74
N VAL A 156 6.78 -13.51 4.80
CA VAL A 156 7.00 -13.98 6.17
C VAL A 156 5.65 -14.30 6.82
N GLU A 157 5.66 -14.87 8.02
CA GLU A 157 4.46 -14.95 8.84
C GLU A 157 4.13 -13.56 9.44
N GLU A 158 2.85 -13.27 9.70
CA GLU A 158 2.47 -11.96 10.24
C GLU A 158 3.15 -11.66 11.58
N SER A 159 3.36 -12.68 12.43
CA SER A 159 4.06 -12.58 13.71
C SER A 159 5.50 -12.03 13.59
N ASP A 160 6.14 -12.22 12.44
CA ASP A 160 7.51 -11.76 12.22
C ASP A 160 7.59 -10.28 11.82
N LEU A 161 6.48 -9.69 11.35
CA LEU A 161 6.47 -8.31 10.87
C LEU A 161 6.78 -7.27 11.95
N ASP A 162 6.52 -7.58 13.22
CA ASP A 162 6.87 -6.68 14.31
C ASP A 162 8.40 -6.71 14.57
N ALA A 163 9.05 -7.87 14.45
CA ALA A 163 10.51 -7.97 14.48
C ALA A 163 11.15 -7.26 13.27
N VAL A 164 10.56 -7.42 12.07
CA VAL A 164 10.99 -6.67 10.86
C VAL A 164 10.86 -5.17 11.08
N THR A 165 9.78 -4.72 11.72
CA THR A 165 9.57 -3.30 12.04
C THR A 165 10.67 -2.77 12.96
N ALA A 166 11.01 -3.53 14.01
CA ALA A 166 12.03 -3.14 14.98
C ALA A 166 13.43 -3.03 14.34
N VAL A 167 13.79 -3.98 13.48
CA VAL A 167 15.16 -4.05 12.90
C VAL A 167 15.25 -3.25 11.60
N SER A 168 14.37 -3.50 10.63
CA SER A 168 14.45 -2.95 9.28
C SER A 168 13.71 -1.59 9.16
N GLY A 169 12.56 -1.46 9.81
CA GLY A 169 11.77 -0.23 9.80
C GLY A 169 12.42 0.89 10.59
N SER A 170 12.91 0.58 11.80
CA SER A 170 13.55 1.55 12.72
C SER A 170 15.06 1.65 12.53
N GLY A 171 15.72 0.58 12.09
CA GLY A 171 17.17 0.50 11.93
C GLY A 171 17.82 1.66 11.18
N PRO A 172 17.30 2.09 10.02
CA PRO A 172 17.86 3.23 9.28
C PRO A 172 17.88 4.56 10.04
N ALA A 173 17.13 4.68 11.13
CA ALA A 173 17.13 5.86 11.98
C ALA A 173 18.30 5.89 12.99
N TYR A 174 19.02 4.78 13.15
CA TYR A 174 20.14 4.65 14.11
C TYR A 174 21.52 4.76 13.45
N ILE A 175 21.56 4.88 12.14
CA ILE A 175 22.78 5.04 11.33
C ILE A 175 22.87 6.46 10.79
#